data_2526c678a97f333386ccfc45fd331e8e
#
_entry.id   2526c678a97f333386ccfc45fd331e8e
#
_cell.length_a   1.000
_cell.length_b   1.000
_cell.length_c   1.000
_cell.angle_alpha   90.00
_cell.angle_beta   90.00
_cell.angle_gamma   90.00
#
_symmetry.space_group_name_H-M   'P 1'
#
loop_
_entity.id
_entity.type
_entity.pdbx_description
1 polymer ?
#
loop_
_entity_poly.entity_id
_entity_poly.type
_entity_poly.pdbx_seq_one_letter_code
_entity_poly.pdbx_strand_id
1 'polypeptide(L)'
;MIRLYPEQLRAQLNEGLRAAYLLLGNDPLLLQESQDAVRQVAAAQGFEEHHTFSIDPNTDWNAIFSLCQAMSLFASRQTLLLLLPENGPNAAINEQLLTLTGLLHDDLLLIVRGNKLSKAQENSAWFTALANRSVQVTCQTPEQAQLPRWVAARAKQLNLELDDAANQVLCYCYEGNLLALAQALERLSLLWPDG
;
A
#
# COMPACT_ATOMS: atom_id res chain seq x y z
N MET A 1 -2.32 8.72 -13.24
CA MET A 1 -2.23 7.99 -11.97
C MET A 1 -2.38 8.98 -10.82
N ILE A 2 -3.23 8.66 -9.87
CA ILE A 2 -3.37 9.44 -8.64
C ILE A 2 -2.23 9.07 -7.70
N ARG A 3 -1.46 10.04 -7.25
CA ARG A 3 -0.34 9.83 -6.33
C ARG A 3 -0.69 10.40 -4.96
N LEU A 4 -0.58 9.56 -3.93
CA LEU A 4 -0.98 9.89 -2.57
C LEU A 4 0.11 9.52 -1.56
N TYR A 5 0.09 10.22 -0.42
CA TYR A 5 0.74 9.76 0.79
C TYR A 5 -0.23 8.87 1.59
N PRO A 6 0.27 8.01 2.51
CA PRO A 6 -0.58 7.08 3.25
C PRO A 6 -1.74 7.75 3.99
N GLU A 7 -1.55 8.94 4.54
CA GLU A 7 -2.60 9.68 5.25
C GLU A 7 -3.75 10.16 4.35
N GLN A 8 -3.54 10.20 3.04
CA GLN A 8 -4.56 10.58 2.05
C GLN A 8 -5.33 9.38 1.49
N LEU A 9 -4.85 8.17 1.75
CA LEU A 9 -5.39 6.96 1.14
C LEU A 9 -6.84 6.70 1.56
N ARG A 10 -7.16 6.88 2.83
CA ARG A 10 -8.51 6.59 3.33
C ARG A 10 -9.56 7.48 2.68
N ALA A 11 -9.26 8.76 2.47
CA ALA A 11 -10.16 9.67 1.77
C ALA A 11 -10.41 9.22 0.33
N GLN A 12 -9.35 8.78 -0.37
CA GLN A 12 -9.50 8.25 -1.72
C GLN A 12 -10.33 6.96 -1.75
N LEU A 13 -10.11 6.05 -0.80
CA LEU A 13 -10.87 4.81 -0.72
C LEU A 13 -12.37 5.07 -0.48
N ASN A 14 -12.70 6.12 0.27
CA ASN A 14 -14.09 6.52 0.51
C ASN A 14 -14.76 7.11 -0.73
N GLU A 15 -13.99 7.64 -1.67
CA GLU A 15 -14.51 8.11 -2.96
C GLU A 15 -14.85 6.96 -3.92
N GLY A 16 -14.29 5.78 -3.71
CA GLY A 16 -14.51 4.59 -4.50
C GLY A 16 -13.21 3.85 -4.82
N LEU A 17 -13.31 2.54 -5.00
CA LEU A 17 -12.17 1.73 -5.36
C LEU A 17 -11.76 1.95 -6.81
N ARG A 18 -10.45 2.03 -7.04
CA ARG A 18 -9.86 2.02 -8.38
C ARG A 18 -9.43 0.60 -8.74
N ALA A 19 -9.07 0.40 -10.01
CA ALA A 19 -8.71 -0.94 -10.50
C ALA A 19 -7.43 -1.50 -9.86
N ALA A 20 -6.49 -0.62 -9.52
CA ALA A 20 -5.21 -1.03 -8.95
C ALA A 20 -4.67 -0.02 -7.94
N TYR A 21 -3.97 -0.55 -6.94
CA TYR A 21 -3.26 0.23 -5.92
C TYR A 21 -1.81 -0.19 -5.89
N LEU A 22 -0.91 0.76 -6.13
CA LEU A 22 0.53 0.55 -6.11
C LEU A 22 1.09 1.09 -4.80
N LEU A 23 1.47 0.20 -3.90
CA LEU A 23 2.01 0.54 -2.58
C LEU A 23 3.53 0.42 -2.66
N LEU A 24 4.20 1.55 -2.79
CA LEU A 24 5.62 1.59 -3.11
C LEU A 24 6.41 2.40 -2.08
N GLY A 25 7.46 1.84 -1.56
CA GLY A 25 8.32 2.52 -0.61
C GLY A 25 9.14 1.56 0.25
N ASN A 26 9.84 2.11 1.21
CA ASN A 26 10.75 1.37 2.08
C ASN A 26 10.24 1.15 3.51
N ASP A 27 9.09 1.74 3.86
CA ASP A 27 8.62 1.66 5.24
C ASP A 27 7.64 0.48 5.43
N PRO A 28 8.02 -0.55 6.20
CA PRO A 28 7.16 -1.73 6.39
C PRO A 28 5.82 -1.42 7.05
N LEU A 29 5.79 -0.47 8.00
CA LEU A 29 4.55 -0.09 8.68
C LEU A 29 3.58 0.55 7.70
N LEU A 30 4.05 1.55 6.94
CA LEU A 30 3.20 2.28 6.00
C LEU A 30 2.71 1.38 4.87
N LEU A 31 3.55 0.47 4.37
CA LEU A 31 3.16 -0.53 3.38
C LEU A 31 2.07 -1.43 3.92
N GLN A 32 2.24 -1.95 5.13
CA GLN A 32 1.26 -2.86 5.73
C GLN A 32 -0.05 -2.16 6.07
N GLU A 33 0.00 -0.97 6.66
CA GLU A 33 -1.21 -0.20 6.97
C GLU A 33 -1.98 0.18 5.71
N SER A 34 -1.28 0.55 4.65
CA SER A 34 -1.91 0.88 3.36
C SER A 34 -2.56 -0.35 2.73
N GLN A 35 -1.88 -1.49 2.76
CA GLN A 35 -2.44 -2.76 2.29
C GLN A 35 -3.70 -3.14 3.07
N ASP A 36 -3.66 -3.04 4.39
CA ASP A 36 -4.80 -3.37 5.25
C ASP A 36 -5.98 -2.43 5.00
N ALA A 37 -5.72 -1.13 4.79
CA ALA A 37 -6.76 -0.16 4.49
C ALA A 37 -7.47 -0.47 3.17
N VAL A 38 -6.71 -0.80 2.12
CA VAL A 38 -7.28 -1.17 0.82
C VAL A 38 -8.12 -2.43 0.95
N ARG A 39 -7.59 -3.47 1.59
CA ARG A 39 -8.31 -4.74 1.78
C ARG A 39 -9.57 -4.58 2.63
N GLN A 40 -9.53 -3.75 3.65
CA GLN A 40 -10.69 -3.51 4.51
C GLN A 40 -11.85 -2.87 3.73
N VAL A 41 -11.56 -1.85 2.92
CA VAL A 41 -12.58 -1.21 2.09
C VAL A 41 -13.06 -2.17 1.00
N ALA A 42 -12.16 -2.92 0.39
CA ALA A 42 -12.50 -3.93 -0.61
C ALA A 42 -13.43 -5.00 -0.04
N ALA A 43 -13.14 -5.52 1.15
CA ALA A 43 -13.98 -6.52 1.82
C ALA A 43 -15.40 -5.98 2.05
N ALA A 44 -15.53 -4.72 2.46
CA ALA A 44 -16.83 -4.07 2.64
C ALA A 44 -17.62 -3.96 1.34
N GLN A 45 -16.96 -4.03 0.18
CA GLN A 45 -17.58 -3.98 -1.15
C GLN A 45 -17.69 -5.35 -1.83
N GLY A 46 -17.51 -6.44 -1.08
CA GLY A 46 -17.69 -7.80 -1.58
C GLY A 46 -16.44 -8.50 -2.08
N PHE A 47 -15.26 -7.88 -1.99
CA PHE A 47 -13.98 -8.52 -2.31
C PHE A 47 -13.53 -9.38 -1.12
N GLU A 48 -14.08 -10.56 -0.99
CA GLU A 48 -13.91 -11.41 0.20
C GLU A 48 -12.71 -12.36 0.10
N GLU A 49 -12.31 -12.73 -1.11
CA GLU A 49 -11.17 -13.61 -1.32
C GLU A 49 -9.90 -12.80 -1.63
N HIS A 50 -8.79 -13.24 -1.05
CA HIS A 50 -7.51 -12.57 -1.22
C HIS A 50 -6.44 -13.57 -1.66
N HIS A 51 -5.75 -13.24 -2.74
CA HIS A 51 -4.66 -14.05 -3.28
C HIS A 51 -3.36 -13.24 -3.22
N THR A 52 -2.27 -13.87 -2.79
CA THR A 52 -0.97 -13.23 -2.67
C THR A 52 0.08 -14.04 -3.42
N PHE A 53 0.86 -13.37 -4.26
CA PHE A 53 1.97 -13.99 -4.99
C PHE A 53 3.24 -13.17 -4.77
N SER A 54 4.33 -13.85 -4.40
CA SER A 54 5.66 -13.24 -4.40
C SER A 54 6.24 -13.38 -5.78
N ILE A 55 6.59 -12.26 -6.39
CA ILE A 55 7.08 -12.23 -7.76
C ILE A 55 8.60 -12.33 -7.78
N ASP A 56 9.11 -13.32 -8.53
CA ASP A 56 10.53 -13.57 -8.74
C ASP A 56 10.76 -14.11 -10.16
N PRO A 57 11.99 -14.39 -10.57
CA PRO A 57 12.25 -14.94 -11.92
C PRO A 57 11.57 -16.30 -12.18
N ASN A 58 11.18 -17.03 -11.13
CA ASN A 58 10.57 -18.35 -11.22
C ASN A 58 9.05 -18.35 -11.05
N THR A 59 8.42 -17.17 -10.99
CA THR A 59 6.97 -17.05 -10.82
C THR A 59 6.21 -17.75 -11.94
N ASP A 60 5.21 -18.55 -11.56
CA ASP A 60 4.27 -19.16 -12.52
C ASP A 60 3.21 -18.15 -12.91
N TRP A 61 3.49 -17.37 -13.93
CA TRP A 61 2.56 -16.36 -14.42
C TRP A 61 1.29 -16.95 -15.02
N ASN A 62 1.36 -18.15 -15.57
CA ASN A 62 0.18 -18.81 -16.12
C ASN A 62 -0.84 -19.12 -15.03
N ALA A 63 -0.39 -19.47 -13.82
CA ALA A 63 -1.27 -19.67 -12.68
C ALA A 63 -1.96 -18.36 -12.29
N ILE A 64 -1.24 -17.25 -12.30
CA ILE A 64 -1.81 -15.93 -11.99
C ILE A 64 -2.83 -15.53 -13.05
N PHE A 65 -2.50 -15.67 -14.33
CA PHE A 65 -3.40 -15.32 -15.43
C PHE A 65 -4.66 -16.19 -15.43
N SER A 66 -4.51 -17.49 -15.18
CA SER A 66 -5.65 -18.41 -15.07
C SER A 66 -6.57 -18.03 -13.91
N LEU A 67 -6.01 -17.63 -12.78
CA LEU A 67 -6.78 -17.14 -11.63
C LEU A 67 -7.61 -15.91 -12.02
N CYS A 68 -7.01 -14.93 -12.68
CA CYS A 68 -7.72 -13.72 -13.13
C CYS A 68 -8.87 -14.06 -14.09
N GLN A 69 -8.66 -14.99 -15.00
CA GLN A 69 -9.69 -15.41 -15.95
C GLN A 69 -10.80 -16.20 -15.27
N ALA A 70 -10.46 -17.08 -14.33
CA ALA A 70 -11.44 -17.88 -13.57
C ALA A 70 -12.36 -16.98 -12.73
N MET A 71 -11.82 -15.90 -12.14
CA MET A 71 -12.61 -14.93 -11.37
C MET A 71 -13.77 -14.35 -12.20
N SER A 72 -13.51 -14.01 -13.47
CA SER A 72 -14.54 -13.44 -14.33
C SER A 72 -15.67 -14.41 -14.64
N LEU A 73 -15.39 -15.73 -14.65
CA LEU A 73 -16.37 -16.76 -14.92
C LEU A 73 -17.31 -17.03 -13.74
N PHE A 74 -16.81 -16.91 -12.51
CA PHE A 74 -17.55 -17.24 -11.30
C PHE A 74 -18.17 -16.03 -10.60
N ALA A 75 -18.03 -14.86 -11.18
CA ALA A 75 -18.58 -13.60 -10.66
C ALA A 75 -18.23 -13.32 -9.19
N SER A 76 -17.16 -13.94 -8.67
CA SER A 76 -16.65 -13.65 -7.33
C SER A 76 -15.69 -12.46 -7.37
N ARG A 77 -15.77 -11.60 -6.34
CA ARG A 77 -14.89 -10.44 -6.22
C ARG A 77 -13.69 -10.80 -5.38
N GLN A 78 -12.50 -10.56 -5.91
CA GLN A 78 -11.26 -11.00 -5.30
C GLN A 78 -10.18 -9.90 -5.40
N THR A 79 -9.27 -9.89 -4.42
CA THR A 79 -8.07 -9.08 -4.49
C THR A 79 -6.89 -9.95 -4.90
N LEU A 80 -6.00 -9.38 -5.71
CA LEU A 80 -4.76 -10.00 -6.11
C LEU A 80 -3.61 -9.11 -5.64
N LEU A 81 -2.81 -9.60 -4.70
CA LEU A 81 -1.64 -8.90 -4.18
C LEU A 81 -0.39 -9.50 -4.79
N LEU A 82 0.40 -8.66 -5.44
CA LEU A 82 1.69 -9.02 -5.99
C LEU A 82 2.79 -8.33 -5.19
N LEU A 83 3.69 -9.14 -4.63
CA LEU A 83 4.87 -8.65 -3.91
C LEU A 83 6.04 -8.61 -4.90
N LEU A 84 6.48 -7.42 -5.27
CA LEU A 84 7.57 -7.25 -6.24
C LEU A 84 8.92 -7.67 -5.64
N PRO A 85 9.89 -8.08 -6.48
CA PRO A 85 11.26 -8.33 -6.03
C PRO A 85 11.88 -7.08 -5.41
N GLU A 86 12.83 -7.28 -4.49
CA GLU A 86 13.53 -6.18 -3.81
C GLU A 86 14.13 -5.16 -4.77
N ASN A 87 14.70 -5.63 -5.88
CA ASN A 87 15.32 -4.78 -6.89
C ASN A 87 14.34 -4.24 -7.94
N GLY A 88 13.04 -4.47 -7.72
CA GLY A 88 12.01 -4.11 -8.68
C GLY A 88 11.88 -5.10 -9.81
N PRO A 89 10.89 -4.92 -10.69
CA PRO A 89 10.65 -5.83 -11.81
C PRO A 89 11.74 -5.67 -12.88
N ASN A 90 12.23 -6.82 -13.40
CA ASN A 90 13.11 -6.85 -14.56
C ASN A 90 12.27 -6.79 -15.85
N ALA A 91 12.94 -6.82 -17.03
CA ALA A 91 12.27 -6.73 -18.32
C ALA A 91 11.24 -7.86 -18.52
N ALA A 92 11.58 -9.10 -18.14
CA ALA A 92 10.66 -10.23 -18.26
C ALA A 92 9.43 -10.07 -17.37
N ILE A 93 9.61 -9.62 -16.14
CA ILE A 93 8.51 -9.35 -15.22
C ILE A 93 7.65 -8.19 -15.73
N ASN A 94 8.26 -7.14 -16.28
CA ASN A 94 7.54 -6.02 -16.88
C ASN A 94 6.57 -6.46 -17.98
N GLU A 95 7.01 -7.38 -18.85
CA GLU A 95 6.18 -7.93 -19.91
C GLU A 95 4.98 -8.70 -19.35
N GLN A 96 5.20 -9.50 -18.32
CA GLN A 96 4.12 -10.25 -17.67
C GLN A 96 3.12 -9.32 -16.95
N LEU A 97 3.61 -8.29 -16.28
CA LEU A 97 2.76 -7.29 -15.66
C LEU A 97 1.92 -6.56 -16.70
N LEU A 98 2.48 -6.26 -17.87
CA LEU A 98 1.73 -5.64 -18.97
C LEU A 98 0.58 -6.56 -19.42
N THR A 99 0.84 -7.84 -19.59
CA THR A 99 -0.20 -8.83 -19.91
C THR A 99 -1.30 -8.83 -18.84
N LEU A 100 -0.91 -8.81 -17.58
CA LEU A 100 -1.85 -8.78 -16.45
C LEU A 100 -2.76 -7.56 -16.51
N THR A 101 -2.25 -6.39 -16.88
CA THR A 101 -3.07 -5.17 -16.97
C THR A 101 -4.23 -5.32 -17.96
N GLY A 102 -4.07 -6.13 -18.99
CA GLY A 102 -5.11 -6.44 -19.96
C GLY A 102 -6.16 -7.43 -19.46
N LEU A 103 -5.91 -8.10 -18.34
CA LEU A 103 -6.83 -9.07 -17.73
C LEU A 103 -7.64 -8.47 -16.58
N LEU A 104 -7.43 -7.22 -16.23
CA LEU A 104 -8.15 -6.58 -15.13
C LEU A 104 -9.61 -6.36 -15.49
N HIS A 105 -10.50 -6.56 -14.51
CA HIS A 105 -11.94 -6.34 -14.64
C HIS A 105 -12.52 -5.87 -13.30
N ASP A 106 -13.81 -5.54 -13.28
CA ASP A 106 -14.44 -4.89 -12.13
C ASP A 106 -14.49 -5.76 -10.86
N ASP A 107 -14.37 -7.07 -11.00
CA ASP A 107 -14.39 -8.01 -9.87
C ASP A 107 -13.00 -8.42 -9.40
N LEU A 108 -11.96 -7.81 -9.96
CA LEU A 108 -10.57 -8.04 -9.60
C LEU A 108 -9.90 -6.73 -9.19
N LEU A 109 -9.50 -6.66 -7.93
CA LEU A 109 -8.72 -5.53 -7.41
C LEU A 109 -7.25 -5.92 -7.34
N LEU A 110 -6.41 -5.22 -8.08
CA LEU A 110 -4.97 -5.45 -8.08
C LEU A 110 -4.28 -4.58 -7.02
N ILE A 111 -3.45 -5.21 -6.20
CA ILE A 111 -2.57 -4.51 -5.26
C ILE A 111 -1.14 -4.93 -5.59
N VAL A 112 -0.28 -3.96 -5.89
CA VAL A 112 1.15 -4.21 -6.13
C VAL A 112 1.92 -3.56 -5.00
N ARG A 113 2.75 -4.33 -4.31
CA ARG A 113 3.56 -3.85 -3.19
C ARG A 113 5.03 -4.08 -3.46
N GLY A 114 5.84 -3.08 -3.24
CA GLY A 114 7.28 -3.17 -3.46
C GLY A 114 8.03 -1.92 -3.05
N ASN A 115 9.31 -1.89 -3.35
CA ASN A 115 10.14 -0.73 -3.13
C ASN A 115 9.81 0.38 -4.12
N LYS A 116 10.28 1.59 -3.84
CA LYS A 116 10.14 2.70 -4.77
C LYS A 116 10.73 2.35 -6.13
N LEU A 117 9.97 2.59 -7.18
CA LEU A 117 10.42 2.35 -8.55
C LEU A 117 11.32 3.51 -9.03
N SER A 118 12.33 3.17 -9.84
CA SER A 118 13.12 4.17 -10.55
C SER A 118 12.29 4.85 -11.65
N LYS A 119 12.79 5.97 -12.16
CA LYS A 119 12.10 6.65 -13.29
C LYS A 119 12.01 5.74 -14.52
N ALA A 120 13.04 4.94 -14.78
CA ALA A 120 13.02 3.98 -15.88
C ALA A 120 11.91 2.93 -15.69
N GLN A 121 11.73 2.45 -14.47
CA GLN A 121 10.67 1.50 -14.14
C GLN A 121 9.27 2.14 -14.21
N GLU A 122 9.13 3.39 -13.83
CA GLU A 122 7.88 4.14 -13.96
C GLU A 122 7.51 4.44 -15.42
N ASN A 123 8.47 4.37 -16.33
CA ASN A 123 8.23 4.51 -17.76
C ASN A 123 7.89 3.19 -18.46
N SER A 124 7.87 2.08 -17.71
CA SER A 124 7.51 0.78 -18.27
C SER A 124 6.06 0.75 -18.77
N ALA A 125 5.80 -0.11 -19.75
CA ALA A 125 4.49 -0.16 -20.39
C ALA A 125 3.36 -0.53 -19.43
N TRP A 126 3.60 -1.46 -18.50
CA TRP A 126 2.57 -1.85 -17.54
C TRP A 126 2.19 -0.71 -16.59
N PHE A 127 3.17 0.07 -16.16
CA PHE A 127 2.94 1.22 -15.28
C PHE A 127 2.10 2.28 -16.00
N THR A 128 2.46 2.57 -17.26
CA THR A 128 1.71 3.50 -18.11
C THR A 128 0.29 3.00 -18.38
N ALA A 129 0.11 1.69 -18.59
CA ALA A 129 -1.20 1.10 -18.83
C ALA A 129 -2.14 1.26 -17.62
N LEU A 130 -1.60 1.34 -16.42
CA LEU A 130 -2.38 1.54 -15.20
C LEU A 130 -2.65 3.01 -14.86
N ALA A 131 -2.02 3.96 -15.58
CA ALA A 131 -1.98 5.37 -15.18
C ALA A 131 -3.38 5.98 -14.94
N ASN A 132 -4.37 5.65 -15.75
CA ASN A 132 -5.70 6.25 -15.69
C ASN A 132 -6.67 5.54 -14.72
N ARG A 133 -6.26 4.43 -14.13
CA ARG A 133 -7.18 3.61 -13.31
C ARG A 133 -6.55 3.09 -12.04
N SER A 134 -5.46 3.68 -11.61
CA SER A 134 -4.73 3.24 -10.42
C SER A 134 -4.37 4.41 -9.51
N VAL A 135 -4.05 4.03 -8.27
CA VAL A 135 -3.58 4.92 -7.22
C VAL A 135 -2.19 4.44 -6.80
N GLN A 136 -1.23 5.34 -6.72
CA GLN A 136 0.08 5.07 -6.14
C GLN A 136 0.17 5.68 -4.76
N VAL A 137 0.50 4.86 -3.76
CA VAL A 137 0.73 5.32 -2.39
C VAL A 137 2.23 5.29 -2.12
N THR A 138 2.78 6.43 -1.75
CA THR A 138 4.21 6.58 -1.44
C THR A 138 4.43 6.21 0.03
N CYS A 139 4.99 5.03 0.27
CA CYS A 139 5.18 4.47 1.62
C CYS A 139 6.64 4.58 2.07
N GLN A 140 7.16 5.81 2.10
CA GLN A 140 8.53 6.09 2.53
C GLN A 140 8.55 6.49 4.00
N THR A 141 9.55 6.03 4.74
CA THR A 141 9.75 6.47 6.12
C THR A 141 9.91 7.99 6.15
N PRO A 142 9.12 8.71 6.97
CA PRO A 142 9.28 10.15 7.07
C PRO A 142 10.70 10.55 7.47
N GLU A 143 11.23 11.58 6.84
CA GLU A 143 12.52 12.16 7.23
C GLU A 143 12.40 12.80 8.62
N GLN A 144 13.55 12.99 9.28
CA GLN A 144 13.59 13.55 10.63
C GLN A 144 12.84 14.88 10.74
N ALA A 145 12.94 15.73 9.73
CA ALA A 145 12.26 17.03 9.71
C ALA A 145 10.72 16.90 9.62
N GLN A 146 10.22 15.80 9.06
CA GLN A 146 8.79 15.56 8.88
C GLN A 146 8.18 14.70 10.00
N LEU A 147 9.02 14.05 10.80
CA LEU A 147 8.58 13.11 11.82
C LEU A 147 7.68 13.75 12.89
N PRO A 148 7.95 14.97 13.40
CA PRO A 148 7.07 15.60 14.38
C PRO A 148 5.65 15.79 13.87
N ARG A 149 5.47 16.13 12.60
CA ARG A 149 4.15 16.26 11.98
C ARG A 149 3.43 14.91 11.91
N TRP A 150 4.17 13.85 11.56
CA TRP A 150 3.63 12.49 11.52
C TRP A 150 3.16 12.05 12.91
N VAL A 151 3.98 12.30 13.95
CA VAL A 151 3.64 11.97 15.34
C VAL A 151 2.39 12.73 15.78
N ALA A 152 2.32 14.03 15.50
CA ALA A 152 1.16 14.85 15.87
C ALA A 152 -0.12 14.35 15.20
N ALA A 153 -0.08 14.00 13.92
CA ALA A 153 -1.23 13.47 13.21
C ALA A 153 -1.66 12.11 13.75
N ARG A 154 -0.72 11.24 14.05
CA ARG A 154 -1.02 9.91 14.62
C ARG A 154 -1.59 10.02 16.02
N ALA A 155 -1.03 10.89 16.86
CA ALA A 155 -1.55 11.14 18.21
C ALA A 155 -2.99 11.63 18.17
N LYS A 156 -3.30 12.53 17.24
CA LYS A 156 -4.68 13.03 17.06
C LYS A 156 -5.64 11.89 16.68
N GLN A 157 -5.24 10.97 15.83
CA GLN A 157 -6.05 9.81 15.47
C GLN A 157 -6.32 8.90 16.68
N LEU A 158 -5.41 8.86 17.63
CA LEU A 158 -5.51 8.05 18.85
C LEU A 158 -6.15 8.83 20.01
N ASN A 159 -6.65 10.05 19.78
CA ASN A 159 -7.16 10.95 20.81
C ASN A 159 -6.14 11.20 21.93
N LEU A 160 -4.86 11.26 21.57
CA LEU A 160 -3.76 11.47 22.49
C LEU A 160 -3.23 12.90 22.31
N GLU A 161 -3.20 13.66 23.40
CA GLU A 161 -2.60 14.99 23.42
C GLU A 161 -1.14 14.89 23.82
N LEU A 162 -0.26 15.40 22.96
CA LEU A 162 1.18 15.48 23.19
C LEU A 162 1.61 16.91 23.14
N ASP A 163 2.40 17.37 24.12
CA ASP A 163 3.08 18.64 24.02
C ASP A 163 4.29 18.52 23.08
N ASP A 164 4.88 19.67 22.71
CA ASP A 164 6.01 19.71 21.79
C ASP A 164 7.23 18.97 22.34
N ALA A 165 7.46 19.05 23.65
CA ALA A 165 8.59 18.38 24.29
C ALA A 165 8.43 16.85 24.21
N ALA A 166 7.26 16.31 24.50
CA ALA A 166 6.98 14.88 24.37
C ALA A 166 7.12 14.41 22.94
N ASN A 167 6.62 15.18 21.97
CA ASN A 167 6.75 14.88 20.55
C ASN A 167 8.23 14.79 20.15
N GLN A 168 9.05 15.75 20.56
CA GLN A 168 10.48 15.76 20.23
C GLN A 168 11.22 14.56 20.82
N VAL A 169 10.91 14.19 22.06
CA VAL A 169 11.50 13.01 22.71
C VAL A 169 11.16 11.74 21.94
N LEU A 170 9.90 11.56 21.55
CA LEU A 170 9.47 10.39 20.78
C LEU A 170 10.18 10.33 19.42
N CYS A 171 10.29 11.46 18.72
CA CYS A 171 11.00 11.53 17.45
C CYS A 171 12.48 11.17 17.59
N TYR A 172 13.11 11.62 18.66
CA TYR A 172 14.51 11.30 18.93
C TYR A 172 14.70 9.83 19.25
N CYS A 173 13.87 9.26 20.14
CA CYS A 173 14.02 7.88 20.60
C CYS A 173 13.73 6.84 19.52
N TYR A 174 12.85 7.16 18.57
CA TYR A 174 12.37 6.20 17.57
C TYR A 174 12.70 6.59 16.14
N GLU A 175 13.70 7.46 15.96
CA GLU A 175 14.16 7.83 14.62
C GLU A 175 14.52 6.60 13.80
N GLY A 176 13.99 6.53 12.58
CA GLY A 176 14.24 5.41 11.68
C GLY A 176 13.46 4.13 11.99
N ASN A 177 12.64 4.12 13.05
CA ASN A 177 11.84 2.97 13.42
C ASN A 177 10.37 3.38 13.65
N LEU A 178 9.66 3.56 12.54
CA LEU A 178 8.29 4.05 12.57
C LEU A 178 7.33 3.08 13.24
N LEU A 179 7.55 1.77 13.07
CA LEU A 179 6.73 0.75 13.73
C LEU A 179 6.81 0.85 15.25
N ALA A 180 8.02 0.97 15.79
CA ALA A 180 8.21 1.12 17.24
C ALA A 180 7.60 2.41 17.76
N LEU A 181 7.71 3.50 16.99
CA LEU A 181 7.08 4.79 17.32
C LEU A 181 5.56 4.68 17.35
N ALA A 182 4.95 4.04 16.35
CA ALA A 182 3.51 3.80 16.31
C ALA A 182 3.04 2.98 17.51
N GLN A 183 3.78 1.93 17.86
CA GLN A 183 3.47 1.10 19.03
C GLN A 183 3.59 1.88 20.34
N ALA A 184 4.59 2.75 20.46
CA ALA A 184 4.74 3.62 21.64
C ALA A 184 3.54 4.56 21.78
N LEU A 185 3.08 5.17 20.69
CA LEU A 185 1.90 6.04 20.70
C LEU A 185 0.63 5.27 21.08
N GLU A 186 0.45 4.06 20.59
CA GLU A 186 -0.68 3.21 20.97
C GLU A 186 -0.66 2.90 22.47
N ARG A 187 0.49 2.55 23.04
CA ARG A 187 0.61 2.31 24.49
C ARG A 187 0.29 3.54 25.30
N LEU A 188 0.74 4.72 24.88
CA LEU A 188 0.41 5.97 25.54
C LEU A 188 -1.09 6.26 25.48
N SER A 189 -1.75 5.98 24.37
CA SER A 189 -3.19 6.18 24.22
C SER A 189 -4.00 5.28 25.15
N LEU A 190 -3.50 4.07 25.43
CA LEU A 190 -4.14 3.16 26.39
C LEU A 190 -3.97 3.62 27.83
N LEU A 191 -2.83 4.25 28.16
CA LEU A 191 -2.55 4.79 29.50
C LEU A 191 -3.31 6.08 29.75
N TRP A 192 -3.55 6.89 28.73
CA TRP A 192 -4.28 8.16 28.80
C TRP A 192 -5.39 8.19 27.75
N PRO A 193 -6.49 7.44 27.97
CA PRO A 193 -7.53 7.29 26.93
C PRO A 193 -8.30 8.57 26.65
N ASP A 194 -8.26 9.55 27.55
CA ASP A 194 -8.92 10.84 27.38
C ASP A 194 -7.96 11.97 26.96
N GLY A 195 -6.74 11.65 26.61
CA GLY A 195 -5.72 12.63 26.20
C GLY A 195 -4.58 12.86 27.16
#